data_9e0ad7a1a3c466bc26140d921a6f906b
#
_entry.id   9e0ad7a1a3c466bc26140d921a6f906b
#
_cell.length_a   1.000
_cell.length_b   1.000
_cell.length_c   1.000
_cell.angle_alpha   90.00
_cell.angle_beta   90.00
_cell.angle_gamma   90.00
#
_symmetry.space_group_name_H-M   'P 1'
#
loop_
_entity.id
_entity.type
_entity.pdbx_description
1 polymer ?
#
loop_
_entity_poly.entity_id
_entity_poly.type
_entity_poly.pdbx_seq_one_letter_code
_entity_poly.pdbx_strand_id
1 'polypeptide(L)'
;MTPIRIGLDIAKNVFQAHGVDDKGTVVIRKRLRRPDILRFFASLQPCLIGIEACSASHHWARELIRLGHDVRLMPARYVKPYVQRGKSDALDAEAICEAVSRPTDRKSTRLNSSH
;
A
#
# COMPACT_ATOMS: atom_id res chain seq x y z
N MET A 1 14.35 -0.99 11.35
CA MET A 1 14.20 0.15 10.47
C MET A 1 12.72 0.42 10.22
N THR A 2 12.36 1.67 10.15
CA THR A 2 10.95 2.06 10.02
C THR A 2 10.58 2.17 8.55
N PRO A 3 9.53 1.52 8.09
CA PRO A 3 9.09 1.71 6.71
C PRO A 3 8.50 3.11 6.54
N ILE A 4 8.70 3.71 5.37
CA ILE A 4 8.10 5.00 5.05
C ILE A 4 7.12 4.91 3.89
N ARG A 5 7.23 3.88 3.06
CA ARG A 5 6.32 3.65 1.94
C ARG A 5 5.97 2.18 1.91
N ILE A 6 4.69 1.91 1.77
CA ILE A 6 4.18 0.54 1.74
C ILE A 6 3.21 0.40 0.58
N GLY A 7 3.38 -0.66 -0.21
CA GLY A 7 2.39 -1.08 -1.17
C GLY A 7 1.55 -2.18 -0.56
N LEU A 8 0.24 -2.03 -0.62
CA LEU A 8 -0.68 -3.01 -0.09
C LEU A 8 -1.56 -3.56 -1.21
N ASP A 9 -1.42 -4.85 -1.46
CA ASP A 9 -2.24 -5.54 -2.44
C ASP A 9 -3.40 -6.20 -1.70
N ILE A 10 -4.62 -5.79 -2.03
CA ILE A 10 -5.82 -6.28 -1.38
C ILE A 10 -6.39 -7.44 -2.18
N ALA A 11 -6.34 -8.61 -1.59
CA ALA A 11 -6.99 -9.79 -2.15
C ALA A 11 -8.16 -10.20 -1.27
N LYS A 12 -8.90 -11.20 -1.68
CA LYS A 12 -10.12 -11.59 -1.01
C LYS A 12 -9.92 -11.96 0.46
N ASN A 13 -8.93 -12.81 0.74
CA ASN A 13 -8.71 -13.32 2.10
C ASN A 13 -7.35 -12.96 2.67
N VAL A 14 -6.39 -12.68 1.81
CA VAL A 14 -5.01 -12.44 2.22
C VAL A 14 -4.50 -11.19 1.52
N PHE A 15 -3.87 -10.32 2.27
CA PHE A 15 -3.28 -9.09 1.77
C PHE A 15 -1.77 -9.24 1.75
N GLN A 16 -1.11 -8.62 0.77
CA GLN A 16 0.35 -8.60 0.70
C GLN A 16 0.82 -7.20 0.98
N ALA A 17 1.79 -7.06 1.87
CA ALA A 17 2.39 -5.76 2.20
C ALA A 17 3.87 -5.79 1.83
N HIS A 18 4.30 -4.77 1.10
CA HIS A 18 5.69 -4.59 0.69
C HIS A 18 6.09 -3.17 1.08
N GLY A 19 7.04 -3.05 1.99
CA GLY A 19 7.42 -1.75 2.50
C GLY A 19 8.91 -1.50 2.40
N VAL A 20 9.26 -0.23 2.17
CA VAL A 20 10.66 0.18 2.07
C VAL A 20 10.92 1.35 3.04
N ASP A 21 12.18 1.50 3.42
CA ASP A 21 12.60 2.62 4.25
C ASP A 21 12.94 3.84 3.38
N ASP A 22 13.51 4.87 3.98
CA ASP A 22 13.83 6.11 3.29
C ASP A 22 14.91 5.94 2.22
N LYS A 23 15.65 4.84 2.27
CA LYS A 23 16.68 4.54 1.28
C LYS A 23 16.20 3.59 0.19
N GLY A 24 14.94 3.16 0.25
CA GLY A 24 14.41 2.20 -0.69
C GLY A 24 14.71 0.75 -0.35
N THR A 25 15.31 0.50 0.81
CA THR A 25 15.60 -0.87 1.24
C THR A 25 14.32 -1.55 1.72
N VAL A 26 14.08 -2.77 1.25
CA VAL A 26 12.90 -3.52 1.66
C VAL A 26 13.00 -3.89 3.13
N VAL A 27 12.04 -3.42 3.92
CA VAL A 27 11.99 -3.73 5.36
C VAL A 27 10.72 -4.47 5.73
N ILE A 28 9.72 -4.51 4.86
CA ILE A 28 8.49 -5.29 5.06
C ILE A 28 8.21 -6.08 3.79
N ARG A 29 8.00 -7.36 3.97
CA ARG A 29 7.53 -8.24 2.92
C ARG A 29 6.67 -9.27 3.63
N LYS A 30 5.38 -8.98 3.74
CA LYS A 30 4.54 -9.72 4.66
C LYS A 30 3.19 -10.06 4.04
N ARG A 31 2.73 -11.21 4.40
CA ARG A 31 1.42 -11.71 4.05
C ARG A 31 0.53 -11.59 5.27
N LEU A 32 -0.59 -10.90 5.13
CA LEU A 32 -1.48 -10.58 6.25
C LEU A 32 -2.87 -11.09 5.99
N ARG A 33 -3.44 -11.72 6.98
CA ARG A 33 -4.84 -12.12 6.92
C ARG A 33 -5.70 -10.91 7.28
N ARG A 34 -6.92 -10.90 6.76
CA ARG A 34 -7.82 -9.77 6.96
C ARG A 34 -7.93 -9.33 8.43
N PRO A 35 -8.12 -10.24 9.40
CA PRO A 35 -8.24 -9.81 10.81
C PRO A 35 -6.98 -9.16 11.37
N ASP A 36 -5.84 -9.37 10.74
CA ASP A 36 -4.55 -8.89 11.26
C ASP A 36 -4.13 -7.53 10.67
N ILE A 37 -4.84 -7.06 9.65
CA ILE A 37 -4.43 -5.86 8.91
C ILE A 37 -4.34 -4.64 9.83
N LEU A 38 -5.41 -4.32 10.52
CA LEU A 38 -5.44 -3.10 11.33
C LEU A 38 -4.47 -3.18 12.50
N ARG A 39 -4.33 -4.36 13.10
CA ARG A 39 -3.38 -4.55 14.18
C ARG A 39 -1.95 -4.32 13.70
N PHE A 40 -1.62 -4.86 12.54
CA PHE A 40 -0.28 -4.70 12.00
C PHE A 40 0.03 -3.22 11.71
N PHE A 41 -0.88 -2.54 11.00
CA PHE A 41 -0.64 -1.14 10.64
C PHE A 41 -0.73 -0.21 11.83
N ALA A 42 -1.49 -0.57 12.86
CA ALA A 42 -1.53 0.22 14.09
C ALA A 42 -0.20 0.18 14.84
N SER A 43 0.58 -0.88 14.65
CA SER A 43 1.90 -1.01 15.29
C SER A 43 2.99 -0.22 14.59
N LEU A 44 2.71 0.31 13.41
CA LEU A 44 3.69 1.06 12.62
C LEU A 44 3.54 2.55 12.86
N GLN A 45 4.67 3.27 12.75
CA GLN A 45 4.61 4.72 12.71
C GLN A 45 3.93 5.17 11.41
N PRO A 46 3.37 6.38 11.38
CA PRO A 46 2.72 6.88 10.17
C PRO A 46 3.63 6.76 8.95
N CYS A 47 3.08 6.24 7.87
CA CYS A 47 3.82 6.05 6.63
C CYS A 47 2.88 6.25 5.44
N LEU A 48 3.46 6.30 4.25
CA LEU A 48 2.70 6.43 3.01
C LEU A 48 2.30 5.03 2.54
N ILE A 49 1.02 4.81 2.34
CA ILE A 49 0.50 3.52 1.90
C ILE A 49 -0.17 3.69 0.54
N GLY A 50 0.29 2.92 -0.45
CA GLY A 50 -0.34 2.85 -1.75
C GLY A 50 -1.24 1.63 -1.82
N ILE A 51 -2.42 1.80 -2.39
CA ILE A 51 -3.38 0.71 -2.61
C ILE A 51 -3.88 0.82 -4.05
N GLU A 52 -3.86 -0.28 -4.78
CA GLU A 52 -4.45 -0.30 -6.10
C GLU A 52 -5.96 -0.19 -5.97
N ALA A 53 -6.55 0.73 -6.72
CA ALA A 53 -7.99 0.99 -6.64
C ALA A 53 -8.80 -0.25 -7.01
N CYS A 54 -9.69 -0.66 -6.12
CA CYS A 54 -10.58 -1.78 -6.31
C CYS A 54 -11.81 -1.58 -5.44
N SER A 55 -12.76 -2.51 -5.50
CA SER A 55 -14.03 -2.34 -4.79
C SER A 55 -13.88 -2.21 -3.28
N ALA A 56 -12.85 -2.85 -2.69
CA ALA A 56 -12.63 -2.81 -1.24
C ALA A 56 -11.67 -1.73 -0.80
N SER A 57 -11.00 -1.03 -1.73
CA SER A 57 -9.91 -0.14 -1.39
C SER A 57 -10.36 1.05 -0.54
N HIS A 58 -11.55 1.58 -0.79
CA HIS A 58 -12.01 2.75 -0.04
C HIS A 58 -12.23 2.43 1.44
N HIS A 59 -12.78 1.26 1.73
CA HIS A 59 -12.96 0.84 3.11
C HIS A 59 -11.63 0.76 3.84
N TRP A 60 -10.66 0.06 3.25
CA TRP A 60 -9.35 -0.13 3.88
C TRP A 60 -8.58 1.18 3.97
N ALA A 61 -8.70 2.03 2.95
CA ALA A 61 -8.06 3.34 2.98
C ALA A 61 -8.57 4.16 4.18
N ARG A 62 -9.87 4.17 4.39
CA ARG A 62 -10.44 4.91 5.53
C ARG A 62 -9.94 4.38 6.85
N GLU A 63 -9.87 3.04 7.00
CA GLU A 63 -9.40 2.45 8.24
C GLU A 63 -7.93 2.77 8.50
N LEU A 64 -7.12 2.73 7.46
CA LEU A 64 -5.69 3.04 7.60
C LEU A 64 -5.45 4.52 7.88
N ILE A 65 -6.26 5.39 7.31
CA ILE A 65 -6.19 6.82 7.60
C ILE A 65 -6.52 7.08 9.07
N ARG A 66 -7.48 6.36 9.63
CA ARG A 66 -7.81 6.49 11.06
C ARG A 66 -6.63 6.13 11.95
N LEU A 67 -5.77 5.24 11.48
CA LEU A 67 -4.56 4.86 12.22
C LEU A 67 -3.43 5.89 12.07
N GLY A 68 -3.64 6.93 11.27
CA GLY A 68 -2.67 8.01 11.10
C GLY A 68 -1.82 7.91 9.86
N HIS A 69 -2.07 6.94 8.99
CA HIS A 69 -1.27 6.78 7.78
C HIS A 69 -1.78 7.69 6.64
N ASP A 70 -0.88 8.03 5.73
CA ASP A 70 -1.21 8.74 4.51
C ASP A 70 -1.49 7.68 3.43
N VAL A 71 -2.70 7.67 2.88
CA VAL A 71 -3.10 6.62 1.95
C VAL A 71 -3.40 7.21 0.58
N ARG A 72 -2.90 6.56 -0.45
CA ARG A 72 -3.16 6.94 -1.84
C ARG A 72 -3.73 5.77 -2.61
N LEU A 73 -4.83 6.00 -3.28
CA LEU A 73 -5.42 5.01 -4.18
C LEU A 73 -4.83 5.22 -5.57
N MET A 74 -4.36 4.15 -6.18
CA MET A 74 -3.67 4.19 -7.46
C MET A 74 -4.47 3.42 -8.50
N PRO A 75 -4.84 4.06 -9.63
CA PRO A 75 -5.45 3.32 -10.72
C PRO A 75 -4.52 2.19 -11.19
N ALA A 76 -5.11 1.07 -11.57
CA ALA A 76 -4.33 -0.10 -12.00
C ALA A 76 -3.33 0.25 -13.11
N ARG A 77 -3.70 1.15 -14.02
CA ARG A 77 -2.83 1.52 -15.14
C ARG A 77 -1.54 2.21 -14.70
N TYR A 78 -1.51 2.78 -13.50
CA TYR A 78 -0.29 3.41 -12.98
C TYR A 78 0.57 2.44 -12.19
N VAL A 79 0.02 1.31 -11.79
CA VAL A 79 0.77 0.24 -11.12
C VAL A 79 1.37 -0.73 -12.15
N LYS A 80 0.65 -0.97 -13.23
CA LYS A 80 0.98 -1.98 -14.23
C LYS A 80 2.42 -1.89 -14.76
N PRO A 81 2.99 -0.70 -15.05
CA PRO A 81 4.37 -0.62 -15.54
C PRO A 81 5.40 -1.20 -14.58
N TYR A 82 5.08 -1.33 -13.30
CA TYR A 82 6.02 -1.82 -12.30
C TYR A 82 5.83 -3.29 -11.96
N VAL A 83 4.82 -3.94 -12.56
CA VAL A 83 4.56 -5.35 -12.30
C VAL A 83 5.64 -6.20 -12.97
N GLN A 84 6.25 -7.10 -12.19
CA GLN A 84 7.26 -8.00 -12.68
C GLN A 84 6.64 -9.18 -13.41
N ARG A 85 7.44 -9.86 -14.21
CA ARG A 85 6.99 -11.09 -14.85
C ARG A 85 6.76 -12.17 -13.79
N GLY A 86 5.87 -13.10 -14.10
CA GLY A 86 5.55 -14.20 -13.18
C GLY A 86 4.70 -13.71 -12.03
N LYS A 87 3.55 -13.20 -12.35
CA LYS A 87 2.64 -12.61 -11.38
C LYS A 87 2.46 -13.40 -10.11
N SER A 88 2.63 -12.71 -8.99
CA SER A 88 2.21 -13.20 -7.68
C SER A 88 1.72 -12.01 -6.88
N ASP A 89 0.96 -12.26 -5.82
CA ASP A 89 0.45 -11.18 -4.98
C ASP A 89 1.61 -10.38 -4.36
N ALA A 90 2.71 -11.04 -4.02
CA ALA A 90 3.87 -10.37 -3.47
C ALA A 90 4.48 -9.39 -4.48
N LEU A 91 4.53 -9.77 -5.76
CA LEU A 91 5.05 -8.89 -6.81
C LEU A 91 4.09 -7.73 -7.09
N ASP A 92 2.79 -7.95 -6.94
CA ASP A 92 1.82 -6.88 -7.08
C ASP A 92 1.98 -5.84 -5.98
N ALA A 93 2.20 -6.27 -4.73
CA ALA A 93 2.44 -5.35 -3.62
C ALA A 93 3.72 -4.54 -3.84
N GLU A 94 4.77 -5.18 -4.36
CA GLU A 94 6.01 -4.50 -4.70
C GLU A 94 5.76 -3.43 -5.77
N ALA A 95 4.99 -3.75 -6.80
CA ALA A 95 4.66 -2.82 -7.86
C ALA A 95 3.87 -1.62 -7.33
N ILE A 96 2.93 -1.85 -6.43
CA ILE A 96 2.16 -0.77 -5.82
C ILE A 96 3.08 0.13 -4.99
N CYS A 97 4.00 -0.45 -4.23
CA CYS A 97 4.95 0.30 -3.44
C CYS A 97 5.82 1.19 -4.34
N GLU A 98 6.30 0.64 -5.43
CA GLU A 98 7.11 1.39 -6.39
C GLU A 98 6.31 2.52 -7.02
N ALA A 99 5.08 2.26 -7.41
CA ALA A 99 4.23 3.25 -8.04
C ALA A 99 3.94 4.42 -7.09
N VAL A 100 3.65 4.13 -5.83
CA VAL A 100 3.32 5.19 -4.86
C VAL A 100 4.55 6.01 -4.49
N SER A 101 5.75 5.44 -4.71
CA SER A 101 7.01 6.14 -4.42
C SER A 101 7.35 7.19 -5.47
N ARG A 102 6.71 7.16 -6.65
CA ARG A 102 7.04 8.08 -7.73
C ARG A 102 6.32 9.41 -7.54
N PRO A 103 6.98 10.52 -7.89
CA PRO A 103 6.36 11.84 -7.74
C PRO A 103 5.39 12.13 -8.88
N THR A 104 4.31 11.37 -8.94
CA THR A 104 3.31 11.51 -9.99
C THR A 104 1.96 11.85 -9.38
N ASP A 105 1.92 12.93 -8.63
CA ASP A 105 0.76 13.32 -7.82
C ASP A 105 -0.54 13.39 -8.63
N ARG A 106 -0.45 13.74 -9.88
CA ARG A 106 -1.61 13.84 -10.74
C ARG A 106 -2.26 12.50 -11.03
N LYS A 107 -1.53 11.41 -10.77
CA LYS A 107 -1.91 10.07 -11.20
C LYS A 107 -2.41 9.22 -10.05
N SER A 108 -2.42 9.76 -8.85
CA SER A 108 -2.94 9.04 -7.70
C SER A 108 -3.97 9.90 -6.98
N THR A 109 -4.89 9.24 -6.29
CA THR A 109 -5.89 9.93 -5.50
C THR A 109 -5.48 9.88 -4.04
N ARG A 110 -5.22 11.04 -3.47
CA ARG A 110 -4.91 11.14 -2.07
C ARG A 110 -6.20 11.28 -1.28
N LEU A 111 -6.37 10.42 -0.29
CA LEU A 111 -7.51 10.50 0.61
C LEU A 111 -7.12 11.29 1.83
N ASN A 112 -8.04 12.11 2.30
CA ASN A 112 -7.80 13.00 3.42
C ASN A 112 -8.83 12.72 4.50
N SER A 113 -8.34 12.43 5.72
CA SER A 113 -9.20 12.11 6.85
C SER A 113 -9.85 13.35 7.48
N SER A 114 -9.45 14.53 7.08
CA SER A 114 -9.96 15.76 7.67
C SER A 114 -11.29 16.22 7.09
N HIS A 115 -11.86 15.47 6.21
CA HIS A 115 -13.15 15.81 5.62
C HIS A 115 -14.27 15.03 6.21
#